data_d7be477b0ad3e549560901f97b840096
#
_entry.id   d7be477b0ad3e549560901f97b840096
#
_cell.length_a   1.000
_cell.length_b   1.000
_cell.length_c   1.000
_cell.angle_alpha   90.00
_cell.angle_beta   90.00
_cell.angle_gamma   90.00
#
_symmetry.space_group_name_H-M   'P 1'
#
loop_
_entity.id
_entity.type
_entity.pdbx_description
1 polymer ?
#
loop_
_entity_poly.entity_id
_entity_poly.type
_entity_poly.pdbx_seq_one_letter_code
_entity_poly.pdbx_strand_id
1 'polypeptide(L)' 'MKSHAYKGFAITARTYQVRGTGRWTLDLLISRREVLRAFSRPTTYLTEDAAVAGCCELGRRIIDGSERDCSVADLA' A
#
# COMPACT_ATOMS: atom_id res chain seq x y z
N MET A 1 8.93 2.27 8.97
CA MET A 1 7.78 1.88 8.12
C MET A 1 6.82 1.03 8.91
N LYS A 2 5.55 1.11 8.57
CA LYS A 2 4.51 0.35 9.28
C LYS A 2 4.04 -0.80 8.41
N SER A 3 3.99 -2.00 8.99
CA SER A 3 3.52 -3.20 8.32
C SER A 3 2.24 -3.71 8.95
N HIS A 4 1.39 -4.29 8.13
CA HIS A 4 0.11 -4.83 8.55
C HIS A 4 -0.11 -6.19 7.91
N ALA A 5 -0.35 -7.21 8.71
CA ALA A 5 -0.59 -8.57 8.21
C ALA A 5 -2.05 -8.72 7.78
N TYR A 6 -2.27 -9.33 6.61
CA TYR A 6 -3.61 -9.56 6.08
C TYR A 6 -3.63 -10.80 5.20
N LYS A 7 -4.39 -11.81 5.58
CA LYS A 7 -4.58 -13.05 4.82
C LYS A 7 -3.27 -13.71 4.38
N GLY A 8 -2.27 -13.68 5.25
CA GLY A 8 -0.96 -14.28 4.96
C GLY A 8 -0.01 -13.40 4.18
N PHE A 9 -0.42 -12.18 3.84
CA PHE A 9 0.44 -11.17 3.21
C PHE A 9 0.84 -10.12 4.23
N ALA A 10 1.92 -9.42 3.96
CA ALA A 10 2.29 -8.23 4.73
C ALA A 10 2.12 -7.00 3.84
N ILE A 11 1.40 -6.01 4.34
CA ILE A 11 1.21 -4.73 3.67
C ILE A 11 2.09 -3.72 4.39
N THR A 12 3.03 -3.11 3.68
CA THR A 12 3.93 -2.11 4.24
C THR A 12 3.67 -0.78 3.58
N ALA A 13 3.24 0.20 4.37
CA ALA A 13 3.05 1.56 3.87
C ALA A 13 4.42 2.22 3.70
N ARG A 14 4.68 2.76 2.51
CA ARG A 14 5.92 3.47 2.18
C ARG A 14 5.64 4.93 1.86
N THR A 15 4.60 5.49 2.44
CA THR A 15 4.22 6.87 2.17
C THR A 15 5.38 7.82 2.53
N TYR A 16 5.51 8.89 1.75
CA TYR A 16 6.44 9.96 2.04
C TYR A 16 5.78 11.30 1.73
N GLN A 17 6.31 12.36 2.33
CA GLN A 17 5.77 13.69 2.13
C GLN A 17 6.36 14.28 0.86
N VAL A 18 5.49 14.76 -0.04
CA VAL A 18 5.92 15.38 -1.28
C VAL A 18 6.45 16.78 -0.97
N ARG A 19 7.69 17.03 -1.36
CA ARG A 19 8.36 18.31 -1.09
C ARG A 19 7.57 19.47 -1.69
N GLY A 20 7.38 20.52 -0.89
CA GLY A 20 6.74 21.75 -1.32
C GLY A 20 5.23 21.74 -1.22
N THR A 21 4.59 20.58 -1.00
CA THR A 21 3.13 20.49 -0.92
C THR A 21 2.61 20.12 0.45
N GLY A 22 3.45 19.51 1.29
CA GLY A 22 3.03 18.99 2.58
C GLY A 22 2.12 17.77 2.50
N ARG A 23 1.86 17.25 1.31
CA ARG A 23 0.97 16.10 1.12
C ARG A 23 1.74 14.79 1.16
N TRP A 24 1.05 13.71 1.52
CA TRP A 24 1.65 12.38 1.68
C TRP A 24 1.18 11.45 0.58
N THR A 25 2.08 10.61 0.06
CA THR A 25 1.81 9.76 -1.09
C THR A 25 1.06 8.48 -0.70
N LEU A 26 0.41 7.88 -1.70
CA LEU A 26 -0.17 6.55 -1.57
C LEU A 26 0.77 5.57 -2.25
N ASP A 27 1.67 4.97 -1.45
CA ASP A 27 2.71 4.06 -1.94
C ASP A 27 2.88 2.94 -0.92
N LEU A 28 2.85 1.69 -1.37
CA LEU A 28 2.89 0.54 -0.49
C LEU A 28 3.60 -0.65 -1.12
N LEU A 29 4.03 -1.57 -0.25
CA LEU A 29 4.56 -2.88 -0.65
C LEU A 29 3.62 -3.96 -0.13
N ILE A 30 3.40 -4.97 -0.93
CA ILE A 30 2.76 -6.21 -0.48
C ILE A 30 3.78 -7.32 -0.64
N SER A 31 3.98 -8.11 0.41
CA SER A 31 4.98 -9.16 0.39
C SER A 31 4.40 -10.48 0.88
N ARG A 32 4.98 -11.56 0.38
CA ARG A 32 4.71 -12.92 0.84
C ARG A 32 5.90 -13.78 0.46
N ARG A 33 6.41 -14.56 1.43
CA ARG A 33 7.51 -15.51 1.20
C ARG A 33 8.71 -14.86 0.51
N GLU A 34 9.12 -13.71 1.02
CA GLU A 34 10.28 -12.95 0.53
C GLU A 34 10.11 -12.32 -0.85
N VAL A 35 8.93 -12.43 -1.46
CA VAL A 35 8.61 -11.72 -2.70
C VAL A 35 7.91 -10.42 -2.35
N LEU A 36 8.39 -9.32 -2.90
CA LEU A 36 7.85 -7.98 -2.67
C LEU A 36 7.25 -7.45 -3.97
N ARG A 37 6.10 -6.78 -3.85
CA ARG A 37 5.49 -6.10 -4.98
C ARG A 37 5.05 -4.70 -4.57
N ALA A 38 5.46 -3.70 -5.34
CA ALA A 38 5.16 -2.30 -5.04
C ALA A 38 3.92 -1.85 -5.81
N PHE A 39 3.10 -1.04 -5.14
CA PHE A 39 1.90 -0.44 -5.73
C PHE A 39 1.82 1.01 -5.31
N SER A 40 1.29 1.85 -6.19
CA SER A 40 1.07 3.27 -5.89
C SER A 40 -0.13 3.80 -6.65
N ARG A 41 -0.64 4.94 -6.19
CA ARG A 41 -1.73 5.67 -6.83
C ARG A 41 -1.40 7.16 -6.80
N PRO A 42 -1.97 7.95 -7.70
CA PRO A 42 -1.74 9.40 -7.71
C PRO A 42 -2.43 10.14 -6.56
N THR A 43 -3.26 9.47 -5.79
CA THR A 43 -3.94 10.04 -4.63
C THR A 43 -2.93 10.51 -3.59
N THR A 44 -3.19 11.66 -2.96
CA THR A 44 -2.37 12.16 -1.86
C THR A 44 -3.27 12.47 -0.66
N TYR A 45 -2.64 12.57 0.52
CA TYR A 45 -3.33 12.79 1.79
C TYR A 45 -2.70 13.96 2.53
N LEU A 46 -3.47 14.57 3.41
CA LEU A 46 -2.99 15.73 4.19
C LEU A 46 -2.11 15.33 5.36
N THR A 47 -2.20 14.09 5.83
CA THR A 47 -1.42 13.61 6.97
C THR A 47 -0.81 12.25 6.67
N GLU A 48 0.27 11.92 7.37
CA GLU A 48 0.88 10.61 7.27
C GLU A 48 -0.09 9.51 7.71
N ASP A 49 -0.80 9.72 8.80
CA ASP A 49 -1.75 8.72 9.31
C ASP A 49 -2.84 8.39 8.29
N ALA A 50 -3.36 9.41 7.62
CA ALA A 50 -4.36 9.20 6.57
C ALA A 50 -3.77 8.41 5.40
N ALA A 51 -2.53 8.71 5.02
CA ALA A 51 -1.84 8.00 3.94
C ALA A 51 -1.59 6.54 4.31
N VAL A 52 -1.15 6.27 5.55
CA VAL A 52 -0.95 4.90 6.03
C VAL A 52 -2.26 4.12 5.99
N ALA A 53 -3.36 4.72 6.46
CA ALA A 53 -4.68 4.09 6.42
C ALA A 53 -5.10 3.79 4.98
N GLY A 54 -4.85 4.73 4.06
CA GLY A 54 -5.14 4.53 2.63
C GLY A 54 -4.31 3.41 2.02
N CYS A 55 -3.03 3.31 2.39
CA CYS A 55 -2.17 2.23 1.94
C CYS A 55 -2.69 0.87 2.40
N CYS A 56 -3.08 0.75 3.67
CA CYS A 56 -3.60 -0.49 4.21
C CYS A 56 -4.90 -0.89 3.53
N GLU A 57 -5.79 0.06 3.30
CA GLU A 57 -7.05 -0.21 2.62
C GLU A 57 -6.83 -0.67 1.19
N LEU A 58 -5.99 0.03 0.43
CA LEU A 58 -5.67 -0.37 -0.93
C LEU A 58 -5.02 -1.75 -0.95
N GLY A 59 -4.09 -2.00 -0.04
CA GLY A 59 -3.43 -3.31 0.05
C GLY A 59 -4.43 -4.44 0.28
N ARG A 60 -5.40 -4.25 1.18
CA ARG A 60 -6.43 -5.24 1.43
C ARG A 60 -7.27 -5.49 0.17
N ARG A 61 -7.63 -4.42 -0.55
CA ARG A 61 -8.42 -4.56 -1.78
C ARG A 61 -7.65 -5.30 -2.88
N ILE A 62 -6.36 -5.04 -3.00
CA ILE A 62 -5.52 -5.75 -3.96
C ILE A 62 -5.45 -7.23 -3.62
N ILE A 63 -5.23 -7.56 -2.34
CA ILE A 63 -5.16 -8.95 -1.87
C ILE A 63 -6.50 -9.65 -2.09
N ASP A 64 -7.61 -8.97 -1.86
CA ASP A 64 -8.96 -9.53 -2.02
C ASP A 64 -9.37 -9.67 -3.50
N GLY A 65 -8.57 -9.13 -4.43
CA GLY A 65 -8.89 -9.19 -5.85
C GLY A 65 -9.91 -8.15 -6.30
N SER A 66 -10.12 -7.09 -5.51
CA SER A 66 -11.09 -6.04 -5.82
C SER A 66 -10.54 -4.96 -6.75
N GLU A 67 -9.22 -4.93 -6.97
CA GLU A 67 -8.58 -3.96 -7.85
C GLU A 67 -8.23 -4.62 -9.17
N ARG A 68 -8.76 -4.07 -10.28
CA ARG A 68 -8.61 -4.69 -11.60
C ARG A 68 -7.20 -4.62 -12.15
N ASP A 69 -6.50 -3.55 -11.89
CA ASP A 69 -5.19 -3.27 -12.47
C ASP A 69 -4.03 -3.68 -11.55
N CYS A 70 -4.34 -4.23 -10.39
CA CYS A 70 -3.34 -4.67 -9.42
C CYS A 70 -3.71 -6.06 -8.91
N SER A 71 -2.74 -6.94 -8.79
CA SER A 71 -2.98 -8.29 -8.32
C SER A 71 -1.76 -8.85 -7.63
N VAL A 72 -1.98 -9.70 -6.64
CA VAL A 72 -0.95 -10.50 -5.99
C VAL A 72 -1.29 -11.99 -6.07
N ALA A 73 -2.15 -12.37 -7.00
CA ALA A 73 -2.57 -13.76 -7.14
C ALA A 73 -1.38 -14.69 -7.39
N ASP A 74 -0.34 -14.20 -8.07
CA ASP A 74 0.87 -14.98 -8.34
C ASP A 74 1.76 -15.13 -7.10
N LEU A 75 1.49 -14.42 -6.02
CA LEU A 75 2.20 -14.56 -4.76
C LEU A 75 1.51 -15.54 -3.81
N ALA A 76 0.32 -15.94 -4.14
CA ALA A 76 -0.49 -16.80 -3.27
C ALA A 76 0.02 -18.24 -3.24
#